data_b27fb060eaa2aeaa39280ab3298fe77c
#
_entry.id   b27fb060eaa2aeaa39280ab3298fe77c
#
_cell.length_a   1.000
_cell.length_b   1.000
_cell.length_c   1.000
_cell.angle_alpha   90.00
_cell.angle_beta   90.00
_cell.angle_gamma   90.00
#
_symmetry.space_group_name_H-M   'P 1'
#
loop_
_entity.id
_entity.type
_entity.pdbx_description
1 polymer ?
#
loop_
_entity_poly.entity_id
_entity_poly.type
_entity_poly.pdbx_seq_one_letter_code
_entity_poly.pdbx_strand_id
1 'polypeptide(L)'
;MTAPRPALIEADAVCMKVRHATLLDNVSVRIHGGETVAIVGPNGAGKSTLLRLLSGDLRCSGGSVRLKGRDLGSYASRDLAKHRVMLSQHVSVSFPFTVEEIVAMGAGDRTRIAAKPLVDAAIAELDLTLFRHRELPTLSGGEQQRAHFARVLVQLACGEADHGPGVLLLDEPTSSLDLRHQINLVETAKQRARTGTAVVAVLHDLNLAVRFADRIIVLRKGMVAADGSPAETITNEMIRQVFEVETSIGSEDGQPYVLLQRMQ
;
A
#
# COMPACT_ATOMS: atom_id res chain seq x y z
N MET A 1 17.65 22.51 11.52
CA MET A 1 17.59 21.54 10.39
C MET A 1 17.56 20.16 10.99
N THR A 2 16.40 19.52 11.01
CA THR A 2 16.24 18.12 11.45
C THR A 2 16.98 17.23 10.44
N ALA A 3 17.83 16.31 10.92
CA ALA A 3 18.50 15.35 10.07
C ALA A 3 17.45 14.59 9.21
N PRO A 4 17.72 14.33 7.92
CA PRO A 4 16.77 13.61 7.07
C PRO A 4 16.47 12.24 7.72
N ARG A 5 15.18 11.93 7.89
CA ARG A 5 14.76 10.63 8.40
C ARG A 5 15.34 9.53 7.50
N PRO A 6 15.92 8.46 8.05
CA PRO A 6 16.44 7.37 7.22
C PRO A 6 15.29 6.72 6.44
N ALA A 7 15.55 6.36 5.19
CA ALA A 7 14.59 5.60 4.40
C ALA A 7 14.36 4.23 5.05
N LEU A 8 13.09 3.84 5.22
CA LEU A 8 12.74 2.49 5.65
C LEU A 8 12.82 1.49 4.50
N ILE A 9 12.42 1.93 3.29
CA ILE A 9 12.52 1.12 2.09
C ILE A 9 12.97 1.99 0.92
N GLU A 10 13.87 1.47 0.10
CA GLU A 10 14.39 2.16 -1.06
C GLU A 10 14.57 1.20 -2.24
N ALA A 11 14.24 1.65 -3.41
CA ALA A 11 14.59 1.04 -4.69
C ALA A 11 15.58 1.97 -5.38
N ASP A 12 16.67 1.43 -5.91
CA ASP A 12 17.72 2.18 -6.59
C ASP A 12 17.91 1.63 -8.00
N ALA A 13 17.59 2.43 -9.01
CA ALA A 13 17.68 2.12 -10.43
C ALA A 13 17.05 0.76 -10.81
N VAL A 14 15.90 0.41 -10.18
CA VAL A 14 15.31 -0.91 -10.42
C VAL A 14 14.74 -1.03 -11.81
N CYS A 15 15.06 -2.14 -12.46
CA CYS A 15 14.52 -2.55 -13.74
C CYS A 15 13.78 -3.88 -13.58
N MET A 16 12.69 -4.06 -14.31
CA MET A 16 11.97 -5.32 -14.38
C MET A 16 11.64 -5.66 -15.82
N LYS A 17 12.22 -6.75 -16.32
CA LYS A 17 11.99 -7.27 -17.67
C LYS A 17 11.38 -8.67 -17.60
N VAL A 18 10.34 -8.90 -18.37
CA VAL A 18 9.70 -10.22 -18.50
C VAL A 18 9.63 -10.56 -19.99
N ARG A 19 10.38 -11.57 -20.42
CA ARG A 19 10.56 -11.91 -21.85
C ARG A 19 11.01 -10.68 -22.63
N HIS A 20 10.15 -10.14 -23.51
CA HIS A 20 10.44 -8.97 -24.35
C HIS A 20 9.84 -7.66 -23.82
N ALA A 21 9.09 -7.70 -22.71
CA ALA A 21 8.44 -6.54 -22.12
C ALA A 21 9.27 -5.95 -20.98
N THR A 22 9.50 -4.63 -21.03
CA THR A 22 10.05 -3.88 -19.91
C THR A 22 8.88 -3.35 -19.09
N LEU A 23 8.72 -3.86 -17.86
CA LEU A 23 7.65 -3.47 -16.94
C LEU A 23 8.06 -2.27 -16.07
N LEU A 24 9.35 -2.19 -15.72
CA LEU A 24 9.96 -1.04 -15.05
C LEU A 24 11.34 -0.77 -15.66
N ASP A 25 11.66 0.50 -15.80
CA ASP A 25 12.92 0.96 -16.38
C ASP A 25 13.52 2.07 -15.51
N ASN A 26 14.64 1.76 -14.86
CA ASN A 26 15.44 2.69 -14.08
C ASN A 26 14.64 3.48 -13.03
N VAL A 27 13.79 2.80 -12.26
CA VAL A 27 12.96 3.43 -11.22
C VAL A 27 13.75 3.52 -9.92
N SER A 28 13.86 4.74 -9.37
CA SER A 28 14.46 5.00 -8.06
C SER A 28 13.44 5.70 -7.16
N VAL A 29 13.18 5.12 -5.97
CA VAL A 29 12.28 5.68 -4.98
C VAL A 29 12.82 5.42 -3.57
N ARG A 30 12.63 6.37 -2.65
CA ARG A 30 12.98 6.25 -1.23
C ARG A 30 11.77 6.62 -0.41
N ILE A 31 11.41 5.78 0.56
CA ILE A 31 10.22 5.97 1.39
C ILE A 31 10.65 5.94 2.85
N HIS A 32 10.27 6.99 3.56
CA HIS A 32 10.72 7.23 4.93
C HIS A 32 9.69 6.74 5.95
N GLY A 33 10.16 6.49 7.16
CA GLY A 33 9.26 6.17 8.27
C GLY A 33 8.31 7.34 8.57
N GLY A 34 7.03 7.03 8.74
CA GLY A 34 5.99 8.03 8.98
C GLY A 34 5.51 8.75 7.72
N GLU A 35 5.88 8.28 6.53
CA GLU A 35 5.45 8.83 5.24
C GLU A 35 4.32 7.99 4.64
N THR A 36 3.30 8.66 4.09
CA THR A 36 2.27 8.05 3.26
C THR A 36 2.54 8.35 1.79
N VAL A 37 2.75 7.31 0.97
CA VAL A 37 3.06 7.44 -0.45
C VAL A 37 1.99 6.77 -1.28
N ALA A 38 1.37 7.51 -2.21
CA ALA A 38 0.50 6.93 -3.23
C ALA A 38 1.29 6.68 -4.53
N ILE A 39 1.13 5.50 -5.10
CA ILE A 39 1.60 5.20 -6.46
C ILE A 39 0.39 5.23 -7.38
N VAL A 40 0.40 6.15 -8.34
CA VAL A 40 -0.68 6.33 -9.32
C VAL A 40 -0.16 6.22 -10.75
N GLY A 41 -1.06 6.07 -11.73
CA GLY A 41 -0.72 5.97 -13.14
C GLY A 41 -1.72 5.08 -13.89
N PRO A 42 -1.70 5.08 -15.23
CA PRO A 42 -2.61 4.27 -16.04
C PRO A 42 -2.40 2.76 -15.83
N ASN A 43 -3.33 1.97 -16.36
CA ASN A 43 -3.18 0.50 -16.35
C ASN A 43 -1.95 0.11 -17.16
N GLY A 44 -1.19 -0.86 -16.66
CA GLY A 44 0.06 -1.29 -17.28
C GLY A 44 1.26 -0.36 -17.05
N ALA A 45 1.14 0.72 -16.25
CA ALA A 45 2.25 1.63 -15.95
C ALA A 45 3.37 1.01 -15.08
N GLY A 46 3.15 -0.17 -14.47
CA GLY A 46 4.14 -0.84 -13.63
C GLY A 46 3.90 -0.69 -12.12
N LYS A 47 2.76 -0.12 -11.68
CA LYS A 47 2.45 0.18 -10.26
C LYS A 47 2.56 -1.05 -9.35
N SER A 48 1.77 -2.09 -9.62
CA SER A 48 1.81 -3.35 -8.83
C SER A 48 3.14 -4.07 -8.98
N THR A 49 3.83 -3.92 -10.11
CA THR A 49 5.18 -4.46 -10.30
C THR A 49 6.17 -3.79 -9.35
N LEU A 50 6.15 -2.45 -9.27
CA LEU A 50 7.00 -1.71 -8.32
C LEU A 50 6.68 -2.12 -6.88
N LEU A 51 5.39 -2.17 -6.52
CA LEU A 51 4.98 -2.57 -5.17
C LEU A 51 5.46 -3.99 -4.82
N ARG A 52 5.37 -4.94 -5.76
CA ARG A 52 5.84 -6.32 -5.58
C ARG A 52 7.37 -6.44 -5.55
N LEU A 53 8.11 -5.53 -6.18
CA LEU A 53 9.57 -5.43 -5.99
C LEU A 53 9.90 -4.91 -4.59
N LEU A 54 9.21 -3.86 -4.13
CA LEU A 54 9.35 -3.33 -2.77
C LEU A 54 8.94 -4.37 -1.72
N SER A 55 7.98 -5.24 -2.00
CA SER A 55 7.62 -6.34 -1.10
C SER A 55 8.63 -7.49 -1.08
N GLY A 56 9.46 -7.64 -2.10
CA GLY A 56 10.33 -8.79 -2.28
C GLY A 56 9.64 -10.02 -2.86
N ASP A 57 8.38 -9.89 -3.30
CA ASP A 57 7.65 -10.96 -4.00
C ASP A 57 8.16 -11.15 -5.44
N LEU A 58 8.80 -10.10 -5.99
CA LEU A 58 9.53 -10.14 -7.24
C LEU A 58 10.99 -9.74 -7.02
N ARG A 59 11.89 -10.29 -7.82
CA ARG A 59 13.28 -9.86 -7.91
C ARG A 59 13.46 -8.95 -9.12
N CYS A 60 14.14 -7.83 -8.94
CA CYS A 60 14.46 -6.94 -10.06
C CYS A 60 15.44 -7.60 -11.03
N SER A 61 15.36 -7.22 -12.32
CA SER A 61 16.30 -7.63 -13.36
C SER A 61 17.59 -6.79 -13.34
N GLY A 62 17.56 -5.63 -12.71
CA GLY A 62 18.66 -4.70 -12.52
C GLY A 62 18.33 -3.73 -11.39
N GLY A 63 19.35 -3.10 -10.83
CA GLY A 63 19.21 -2.24 -9.64
C GLY A 63 19.14 -3.05 -8.34
N SER A 64 18.70 -2.41 -7.25
CA SER A 64 18.57 -3.05 -5.94
C SER A 64 17.41 -2.50 -5.13
N VAL A 65 16.86 -3.31 -4.23
CA VAL A 65 15.87 -2.87 -3.22
C VAL A 65 16.45 -3.12 -1.84
N ARG A 66 16.39 -2.11 -0.97
CA ARG A 66 16.86 -2.20 0.41
C ARG A 66 15.74 -1.91 1.39
N LEU A 67 15.73 -2.65 2.48
CA LEU A 67 14.83 -2.46 3.63
C LEU A 67 15.69 -2.17 4.85
N LYS A 68 15.45 -1.03 5.51
CA LYS A 68 16.28 -0.59 6.67
C LYS A 68 17.78 -0.62 6.36
N GLY A 69 18.17 -0.18 5.15
CA GLY A 69 19.56 -0.12 4.67
C GLY A 69 20.18 -1.47 4.25
N ARG A 70 19.49 -2.60 4.46
CA ARG A 70 19.95 -3.94 4.11
C ARG A 70 19.29 -4.41 2.81
N ASP A 71 20.05 -5.07 1.93
CA ASP A 71 19.51 -5.63 0.69
C ASP A 71 18.34 -6.58 0.95
N LEU A 72 17.23 -6.37 0.24
CA LEU A 72 15.99 -7.12 0.46
C LEU A 72 16.15 -8.61 0.19
N GLY A 73 16.96 -8.97 -0.81
CA GLY A 73 17.27 -10.36 -1.16
C GLY A 73 18.07 -11.13 -0.10
N SER A 74 18.66 -10.42 0.88
CA SER A 74 19.44 -11.03 1.96
C SER A 74 18.58 -11.43 3.18
N TYR A 75 17.30 -11.06 3.21
CA TYR A 75 16.39 -11.49 4.26
C TYR A 75 15.85 -12.89 3.96
N ALA A 76 15.77 -13.75 4.98
CA ALA A 76 14.90 -14.92 4.92
C ALA A 76 13.44 -14.45 4.88
N SER A 77 12.56 -15.16 4.16
CA SER A 77 11.14 -14.76 3.98
C SER A 77 10.42 -14.54 5.31
N ARG A 78 10.71 -15.37 6.33
CA ARG A 78 10.12 -15.26 7.67
C ARG A 78 10.58 -13.97 8.39
N ASP A 79 11.84 -13.56 8.23
CA ASP A 79 12.35 -12.34 8.84
C ASP A 79 11.85 -11.11 8.08
N LEU A 80 11.78 -11.17 6.76
CA LEU A 80 11.22 -10.11 5.95
C LEU A 80 9.77 -9.81 6.36
N ALA A 81 8.95 -10.83 6.63
CA ALA A 81 7.56 -10.70 7.06
C ALA A 81 7.38 -9.95 8.40
N LYS A 82 8.44 -9.81 9.21
CA LYS A 82 8.44 -9.05 10.46
C LYS A 82 8.65 -7.55 10.25
N HIS A 83 9.20 -7.15 9.12
CA HIS A 83 9.58 -5.77 8.83
C HIS A 83 8.69 -5.10 7.78
N ARG A 84 8.08 -5.89 6.89
CA ARG A 84 7.16 -5.41 5.88
C ARG A 84 5.97 -6.34 5.76
N VAL A 85 4.81 -5.75 5.53
CA VAL A 85 3.55 -6.46 5.30
C VAL A 85 2.92 -5.97 4.01
N MET A 86 2.16 -6.83 3.33
CA MET A 86 1.49 -6.47 2.09
C MET A 86 0.05 -6.97 2.06
N LEU A 87 -0.86 -6.09 1.67
CA LEU A 87 -2.20 -6.42 1.24
C LEU A 87 -2.20 -6.49 -0.28
N SER A 88 -2.31 -7.70 -0.82
CA SER A 88 -2.39 -7.93 -2.26
C SER A 88 -3.80 -7.70 -2.78
N GLN A 89 -3.93 -7.29 -4.04
CA GLN A 89 -5.20 -7.00 -4.71
C GLN A 89 -6.18 -8.19 -4.68
N HIS A 90 -5.68 -9.39 -4.89
CA HIS A 90 -6.48 -10.62 -4.87
C HIS A 90 -5.91 -11.60 -3.85
N VAL A 91 -6.68 -11.89 -2.83
CA VAL A 91 -6.40 -12.96 -1.88
C VAL A 91 -7.60 -13.91 -1.90
N SER A 92 -7.41 -15.12 -2.41
CA SER A 92 -8.45 -16.17 -2.35
C SER A 92 -8.13 -17.16 -1.25
N VAL A 93 -9.10 -17.42 -0.39
CA VAL A 93 -9.02 -18.43 0.66
C VAL A 93 -10.08 -19.49 0.36
N SER A 94 -9.66 -20.70 0.02
CA SER A 94 -10.56 -21.80 -0.35
C SER A 94 -11.12 -22.57 0.84
N PHE A 95 -10.55 -22.39 2.03
CA PHE A 95 -11.00 -23.05 3.26
C PHE A 95 -12.00 -22.18 4.02
N PRO A 96 -12.96 -22.79 4.75
CA PRO A 96 -13.99 -22.07 5.50
C PRO A 96 -13.48 -21.52 6.84
N PHE A 97 -12.36 -20.77 6.79
CA PHE A 97 -11.89 -20.07 7.98
C PHE A 97 -12.84 -18.93 8.34
N THR A 98 -13.05 -18.73 9.63
CA THR A 98 -13.76 -17.58 10.17
C THR A 98 -12.93 -16.30 10.03
N VAL A 99 -13.59 -15.14 10.10
CA VAL A 99 -12.90 -13.83 10.12
C VAL A 99 -11.86 -13.78 11.23
N GLU A 100 -12.20 -14.26 12.45
CA GLU A 100 -11.26 -14.27 13.57
C GLU A 100 -10.02 -15.12 13.28
N GLU A 101 -10.18 -16.28 12.67
CA GLU A 101 -9.06 -17.15 12.31
C GLU A 101 -8.17 -16.52 11.23
N ILE A 102 -8.76 -15.90 10.21
CA ILE A 102 -8.01 -15.16 9.18
C ILE A 102 -7.21 -14.02 9.82
N VAL A 103 -7.83 -13.22 10.66
CA VAL A 103 -7.16 -12.09 11.32
C VAL A 103 -6.04 -12.59 12.25
N ALA A 104 -6.28 -13.67 12.97
CA ALA A 104 -5.30 -14.27 13.88
C ALA A 104 -4.06 -14.84 13.14
N MET A 105 -4.18 -15.24 11.86
CA MET A 105 -3.02 -15.65 11.05
C MET A 105 -1.97 -14.55 10.92
N GLY A 106 -2.36 -13.28 11.06
CA GLY A 106 -1.43 -12.15 11.08
C GLY A 106 -0.46 -12.17 12.27
N ALA A 107 -0.81 -12.86 13.34
CA ALA A 107 0.03 -12.93 14.54
C ALA A 107 1.29 -13.83 14.41
N GLY A 108 1.36 -14.63 13.33
CA GLY A 108 2.50 -15.52 13.08
C GLY A 108 2.72 -16.52 14.20
N ASP A 109 3.92 -16.50 14.79
CA ASP A 109 4.30 -17.46 15.84
C ASP A 109 3.83 -17.08 17.27
N ARG A 110 3.14 -15.94 17.43
CA ARG A 110 2.63 -15.52 18.76
C ARG A 110 1.54 -16.46 19.23
N THR A 111 1.55 -16.74 20.52
CA THR A 111 0.47 -17.54 21.12
C THR A 111 -0.88 -16.85 20.94
N ARG A 112 -1.96 -17.62 20.88
CA ARG A 112 -3.33 -17.09 20.75
C ARG A 112 -3.67 -16.08 21.85
N ILE A 113 -3.20 -16.33 23.07
CA ILE A 113 -3.42 -15.43 24.23
C ILE A 113 -2.72 -14.08 23.98
N ALA A 114 -1.46 -14.10 23.56
CA ALA A 114 -0.69 -12.87 23.30
C ALA A 114 -1.21 -12.09 22.09
N ALA A 115 -1.74 -12.78 21.08
CA ALA A 115 -2.27 -12.15 19.88
C ALA A 115 -3.69 -11.59 20.06
N LYS A 116 -4.46 -12.13 21.01
CA LYS A 116 -5.90 -11.80 21.15
C LYS A 116 -6.20 -10.31 21.23
N PRO A 117 -5.48 -9.48 22.02
CA PRO A 117 -5.78 -8.03 22.05
C PRO A 117 -5.60 -7.34 20.69
N LEU A 118 -4.58 -7.73 19.91
CA LEU A 118 -4.34 -7.18 18.57
C LEU A 118 -5.41 -7.62 17.58
N VAL A 119 -5.84 -8.88 17.64
CA VAL A 119 -6.92 -9.41 16.82
C VAL A 119 -8.24 -8.71 17.14
N ASP A 120 -8.58 -8.57 18.42
CA ASP A 120 -9.81 -7.91 18.86
C ASP A 120 -9.84 -6.44 18.40
N ALA A 121 -8.73 -5.74 18.56
CA ALA A 121 -8.59 -4.34 18.12
C ALA A 121 -8.75 -4.21 16.59
N ALA A 122 -8.07 -5.05 15.81
CA ALA A 122 -8.15 -4.99 14.34
C ALA A 122 -9.56 -5.33 13.82
N ILE A 123 -10.26 -6.29 14.41
CA ILE A 123 -11.64 -6.65 14.09
C ILE A 123 -12.58 -5.47 14.38
N ALA A 124 -12.41 -4.80 15.51
CA ALA A 124 -13.23 -3.65 15.89
C ALA A 124 -12.95 -2.43 14.99
N GLU A 125 -11.68 -2.12 14.72
CA GLU A 125 -11.23 -0.99 13.90
C GLU A 125 -11.77 -1.05 12.47
N LEU A 126 -11.98 -2.26 11.94
CA LEU A 126 -12.45 -2.47 10.56
C LEU A 126 -13.94 -2.86 10.46
N ASP A 127 -14.73 -2.59 11.48
CA ASP A 127 -16.18 -2.87 11.51
C ASP A 127 -16.51 -4.36 11.20
N LEU A 128 -15.72 -5.31 11.74
CA LEU A 128 -15.87 -6.74 11.50
C LEU A 128 -16.45 -7.51 12.69
N THR A 129 -16.81 -6.83 13.79
CA THR A 129 -17.25 -7.46 15.05
C THR A 129 -18.46 -8.40 14.83
N LEU A 130 -19.43 -7.98 14.04
CA LEU A 130 -20.63 -8.78 13.73
C LEU A 130 -20.35 -10.00 12.82
N PHE A 131 -19.22 -9.97 12.12
CA PHE A 131 -18.80 -11.03 11.20
C PHE A 131 -17.74 -11.97 11.78
N ARG A 132 -17.30 -11.71 13.02
CA ARG A 132 -16.16 -12.38 13.67
C ARG A 132 -16.13 -13.90 13.48
N HIS A 133 -17.27 -14.55 13.67
CA HIS A 133 -17.40 -16.01 13.62
C HIS A 133 -18.01 -16.52 12.30
N ARG A 134 -18.20 -15.63 11.32
CA ARG A 134 -18.66 -16.03 9.99
C ARG A 134 -17.49 -16.51 9.15
N GLU A 135 -17.75 -17.50 8.32
CA GLU A 135 -16.78 -18.04 7.37
C GLU A 135 -16.50 -17.01 6.28
N LEU A 136 -15.22 -16.76 5.98
CA LEU A 136 -14.77 -15.75 5.03
C LEU A 136 -15.43 -15.90 3.64
N PRO A 137 -15.58 -17.10 3.05
CA PRO A 137 -16.23 -17.27 1.74
C PRO A 137 -17.70 -16.85 1.70
N THR A 138 -18.36 -16.72 2.85
CA THR A 138 -19.78 -16.30 2.94
C THR A 138 -19.96 -14.78 2.98
N LEU A 139 -18.85 -14.04 3.05
CA LEU A 139 -18.84 -12.60 3.13
C LEU A 139 -18.82 -11.95 1.74
N SER A 140 -19.29 -10.70 1.65
CA SER A 140 -19.11 -9.87 0.46
C SER A 140 -17.63 -9.60 0.19
N GLY A 141 -17.28 -9.26 -1.05
CA GLY A 141 -15.90 -8.93 -1.41
C GLY A 141 -15.29 -7.82 -0.55
N GLY A 142 -16.08 -6.79 -0.20
CA GLY A 142 -15.64 -5.71 0.68
C GLY A 142 -15.39 -6.15 2.12
N GLU A 143 -16.22 -7.06 2.66
CA GLU A 143 -16.02 -7.63 3.99
C GLU A 143 -14.78 -8.54 4.01
N GLN A 144 -14.56 -9.35 2.98
CA GLN A 144 -13.35 -10.16 2.82
C GLN A 144 -12.09 -9.28 2.75
N GLN A 145 -12.14 -8.21 1.97
CA GLN A 145 -11.04 -7.24 1.85
C GLN A 145 -10.68 -6.62 3.21
N ARG A 146 -11.68 -6.22 4.00
CA ARG A 146 -11.46 -5.70 5.35
C ARG A 146 -10.87 -6.75 6.29
N ALA A 147 -11.31 -8.02 6.21
CA ALA A 147 -10.74 -9.10 7.01
C ALA A 147 -9.27 -9.36 6.66
N HIS A 148 -8.91 -9.34 5.38
CA HIS A 148 -7.51 -9.44 4.96
C HIS A 148 -6.68 -8.23 5.39
N PHE A 149 -7.26 -7.03 5.36
CA PHE A 149 -6.58 -5.84 5.88
C PHE A 149 -6.37 -5.93 7.39
N ALA A 150 -7.37 -6.39 8.16
CA ALA A 150 -7.22 -6.65 9.60
C ALA A 150 -6.07 -7.63 9.88
N ARG A 151 -5.96 -8.71 9.12
CA ARG A 151 -4.85 -9.67 9.21
C ARG A 151 -3.50 -9.00 9.01
N VAL A 152 -3.39 -8.14 7.98
CA VAL A 152 -2.16 -7.41 7.66
C VAL A 152 -1.80 -6.42 8.77
N LEU A 153 -2.80 -5.75 9.38
CA LEU A 153 -2.57 -4.84 10.52
C LEU A 153 -2.08 -5.58 11.77
N VAL A 154 -2.62 -6.77 12.05
CA VAL A 154 -2.11 -7.61 13.16
C VAL A 154 -0.67 -8.04 12.90
N GLN A 155 -0.34 -8.45 11.67
CA GLN A 155 1.03 -8.81 11.28
C GLN A 155 1.99 -7.62 11.46
N LEU A 156 1.59 -6.42 11.00
CA LEU A 156 2.36 -5.19 11.16
C LEU A 156 2.63 -4.91 12.64
N ALA A 157 1.56 -4.89 13.46
CA ALA A 157 1.67 -4.59 14.89
C ALA A 157 2.58 -5.58 15.61
N CYS A 158 2.52 -6.89 15.27
CA CYS A 158 3.42 -7.89 15.83
C CYS A 158 4.88 -7.64 15.44
N GLY A 159 5.15 -7.30 14.18
CA GLY A 159 6.49 -6.99 13.71
C GLY A 159 7.06 -5.73 14.36
N GLU A 160 6.25 -4.68 14.44
CA GLU A 160 6.68 -3.39 14.99
C GLU A 160 6.96 -3.44 16.50
N ALA A 161 6.22 -4.26 17.25
CA ALA A 161 6.47 -4.45 18.67
C ALA A 161 7.88 -5.00 18.98
N ASP A 162 8.41 -5.84 18.09
CA ASP A 162 9.69 -6.52 18.28
C ASP A 162 10.84 -5.85 17.52
N HIS A 163 10.55 -5.14 16.41
CA HIS A 163 11.58 -4.70 15.46
C HIS A 163 11.49 -3.20 15.09
N GLY A 164 10.59 -2.44 15.75
CA GLY A 164 10.33 -1.03 15.47
C GLY A 164 9.61 -0.82 14.13
N PRO A 165 9.42 0.44 13.69
CA PRO A 165 8.57 0.79 12.56
C PRO A 165 8.80 -0.06 11.32
N GLY A 166 7.70 -0.52 10.72
CA GLY A 166 7.65 -1.39 9.56
C GLY A 166 7.25 -0.68 8.27
N VAL A 167 7.01 -1.46 7.23
CA VAL A 167 6.51 -1.01 5.93
C VAL A 167 5.18 -1.69 5.63
N LEU A 168 4.15 -0.92 5.37
CA LEU A 168 2.81 -1.36 4.96
C LEU A 168 2.64 -1.08 3.46
N LEU A 169 2.46 -2.12 2.67
CA LEU A 169 2.27 -2.07 1.22
C LEU A 169 0.83 -2.47 0.88
N LEU A 170 0.12 -1.65 0.11
CA LEU A 170 -1.28 -1.83 -0.22
C LEU A 170 -1.45 -1.82 -1.75
N ASP A 171 -1.82 -2.95 -2.34
CA ASP A 171 -2.06 -3.07 -3.78
C ASP A 171 -3.57 -2.97 -4.05
N GLU A 172 -4.02 -1.82 -4.54
CA GLU A 172 -5.43 -1.50 -4.85
C GLU A 172 -6.41 -1.85 -3.71
N PRO A 173 -6.15 -1.37 -2.48
CA PRO A 173 -6.86 -1.85 -1.30
C PRO A 173 -8.33 -1.44 -1.25
N THR A 174 -8.77 -0.57 -2.16
CA THR A 174 -10.11 0.05 -2.14
C THR A 174 -11.04 -0.45 -3.25
N SER A 175 -10.57 -1.33 -4.14
CA SER A 175 -11.28 -1.71 -5.38
C SER A 175 -12.65 -2.36 -5.17
N SER A 176 -12.88 -3.05 -4.04
CA SER A 176 -14.14 -3.74 -3.71
C SER A 176 -14.93 -3.08 -2.58
N LEU A 177 -14.52 -1.89 -2.15
CA LEU A 177 -15.13 -1.18 -1.01
C LEU A 177 -16.07 -0.08 -1.48
N ASP A 178 -17.15 0.14 -0.74
CA ASP A 178 -17.94 1.36 -0.85
C ASP A 178 -17.19 2.58 -0.31
N LEU A 179 -17.68 3.78 -0.61
CA LEU A 179 -17.02 5.04 -0.28
C LEU A 179 -16.67 5.18 1.22
N ARG A 180 -17.59 4.78 2.11
CA ARG A 180 -17.36 4.84 3.56
C ARG A 180 -16.16 3.98 3.96
N HIS A 181 -16.11 2.73 3.48
CA HIS A 181 -15.06 1.79 3.82
C HIS A 181 -13.74 2.12 3.12
N GLN A 182 -13.77 2.73 1.92
CA GLN A 182 -12.57 3.27 1.27
C GLN A 182 -11.92 4.36 2.14
N ILE A 183 -12.72 5.32 2.63
CA ILE A 183 -12.25 6.39 3.51
C ILE A 183 -11.69 5.80 4.81
N ASN A 184 -12.40 4.88 5.47
CA ASN A 184 -11.96 4.26 6.71
C ASN A 184 -10.62 3.52 6.53
N LEU A 185 -10.44 2.77 5.44
CA LEU A 185 -9.20 2.06 5.16
C LEU A 185 -8.03 3.02 4.99
N VAL A 186 -8.24 4.10 4.23
CA VAL A 186 -7.23 5.13 4.01
C VAL A 186 -6.84 5.82 5.32
N GLU A 187 -7.80 6.21 6.16
CA GLU A 187 -7.53 6.85 7.44
C GLU A 187 -6.82 5.89 8.41
N THR A 188 -7.23 4.60 8.45
CA THR A 188 -6.54 3.57 9.23
C THR A 188 -5.08 3.43 8.80
N ALA A 189 -4.80 3.41 7.48
CA ALA A 189 -3.45 3.33 6.95
C ALA A 189 -2.62 4.60 7.30
N LYS A 190 -3.19 5.80 7.18
CA LYS A 190 -2.57 7.06 7.61
C LYS A 190 -2.24 7.08 9.09
N GLN A 191 -3.12 6.51 9.93
CA GLN A 191 -2.87 6.42 11.36
C GLN A 191 -1.62 5.58 11.67
N ARG A 192 -1.34 4.52 10.90
CA ARG A 192 -0.10 3.74 11.04
C ARG A 192 1.15 4.58 10.70
N ALA A 193 1.06 5.45 9.69
CA ALA A 193 2.18 6.34 9.38
C ALA A 193 2.52 7.28 10.55
N ARG A 194 1.52 7.79 11.28
CA ARG A 194 1.75 8.65 12.47
C ARG A 194 2.59 7.99 13.56
N THR A 195 2.61 6.67 13.62
CA THR A 195 3.43 5.89 14.58
C THR A 195 4.80 5.50 14.02
N GLY A 196 5.13 5.97 12.81
CA GLY A 196 6.45 5.77 12.20
C GLY A 196 6.49 4.73 11.08
N THR A 197 5.40 4.01 10.82
CA THR A 197 5.29 3.08 9.68
C THR A 197 5.46 3.82 8.37
N ALA A 198 6.21 3.27 7.40
CA ALA A 198 6.15 3.72 6.01
C ALA A 198 4.95 3.07 5.33
N VAL A 199 4.05 3.85 4.72
CA VAL A 199 2.85 3.32 4.08
C VAL A 199 2.85 3.65 2.59
N VAL A 200 2.76 2.63 1.75
CA VAL A 200 2.71 2.78 0.29
C VAL A 200 1.43 2.14 -0.23
N ALA A 201 0.64 2.89 -0.99
CA ALA A 201 -0.58 2.39 -1.58
C ALA A 201 -0.61 2.62 -3.10
N VAL A 202 -0.94 1.60 -3.87
CA VAL A 202 -1.36 1.75 -5.26
C VAL A 202 -2.84 2.13 -5.26
N LEU A 203 -3.16 3.29 -5.82
CA LEU A 203 -4.52 3.81 -5.88
C LEU A 203 -4.88 4.19 -7.31
N HIS A 204 -6.14 3.94 -7.71
CA HIS A 204 -6.67 4.34 -9.02
C HIS A 204 -7.40 5.69 -8.97
N ASP A 205 -8.06 5.98 -7.88
CA ASP A 205 -8.75 7.25 -7.67
C ASP A 205 -7.74 8.31 -7.24
N LEU A 206 -7.56 9.34 -8.07
CA LEU A 206 -6.62 10.43 -7.84
C LEU A 206 -7.06 11.31 -6.65
N ASN A 207 -8.36 11.50 -6.43
CA ASN A 207 -8.85 12.26 -5.29
C ASN A 207 -8.61 11.51 -3.97
N LEU A 208 -8.78 10.20 -3.99
CA LEU A 208 -8.44 9.36 -2.85
C LEU A 208 -6.91 9.34 -2.60
N ALA A 209 -6.10 9.34 -3.67
CA ALA A 209 -4.65 9.42 -3.56
C ALA A 209 -4.19 10.75 -2.93
N VAL A 210 -4.77 11.87 -3.35
CA VAL A 210 -4.53 13.19 -2.74
C VAL A 210 -4.90 13.19 -1.26
N ARG A 211 -6.06 12.65 -0.90
CA ARG A 211 -6.51 12.56 0.49
C ARG A 211 -5.58 11.69 1.35
N PHE A 212 -5.06 10.62 0.77
CA PHE A 212 -4.22 9.65 1.47
C PHE A 212 -2.79 10.13 1.66
N ALA A 213 -2.15 10.67 0.62
CA ALA A 213 -0.70 10.72 0.53
C ALA A 213 -0.09 12.06 0.96
N ASP A 214 1.04 11.99 1.66
CA ASP A 214 1.96 13.12 1.81
C ASP A 214 2.76 13.34 0.52
N ARG A 215 2.97 12.25 -0.26
CA ARG A 215 3.72 12.25 -1.51
C ARG A 215 3.10 11.30 -2.52
N ILE A 216 3.06 11.73 -3.77
CA ILE A 216 2.52 10.95 -4.89
C ILE A 216 3.62 10.64 -5.88
N ILE A 217 3.76 9.37 -6.25
CA ILE A 217 4.63 8.90 -7.32
C ILE A 217 3.75 8.53 -8.50
N VAL A 218 3.94 9.21 -9.62
CA VAL A 218 3.21 8.96 -10.87
C VAL A 218 4.06 8.08 -11.77
N LEU A 219 3.55 6.91 -12.12
CA LEU A 219 4.20 6.00 -13.06
C LEU A 219 3.56 6.08 -14.45
N ARG A 220 4.39 6.10 -15.49
CA ARG A 220 3.99 5.97 -16.90
C ARG A 220 4.98 5.08 -17.64
N LYS A 221 4.49 4.04 -18.33
CA LYS A 221 5.31 3.13 -19.16
C LYS A 221 6.55 2.60 -18.45
N GLY A 222 6.41 2.24 -17.17
CA GLY A 222 7.51 1.68 -16.38
C GLY A 222 8.50 2.68 -15.80
N MET A 223 8.30 3.97 -15.96
CA MET A 223 9.16 5.05 -15.46
C MET A 223 8.41 5.98 -14.51
N VAL A 224 9.14 6.67 -13.62
CA VAL A 224 8.59 7.73 -12.79
C VAL A 224 8.40 8.97 -13.67
N ALA A 225 7.16 9.41 -13.83
CA ALA A 225 6.80 10.60 -14.58
C ALA A 225 6.75 11.85 -13.70
N ALA A 226 6.33 11.70 -12.44
CA ALA A 226 6.36 12.77 -11.43
C ALA A 226 6.49 12.15 -10.03
N ASP A 227 7.07 12.91 -9.11
CA ASP A 227 7.31 12.50 -7.73
C ASP A 227 7.38 13.75 -6.83
N GLY A 228 6.44 13.93 -5.93
CA GLY A 228 6.35 15.13 -5.07
C GLY A 228 5.07 15.14 -4.24
N SER A 229 4.79 16.26 -3.59
CA SER A 229 3.54 16.49 -2.87
C SER A 229 2.32 16.40 -3.81
N PRO A 230 1.12 16.16 -3.29
CA PRO A 230 -0.10 16.16 -4.10
C PRO A 230 -0.25 17.42 -4.96
N ALA A 231 0.05 18.61 -4.40
CA ALA A 231 -0.06 19.88 -5.11
C ALA A 231 0.94 20.03 -6.25
N GLU A 232 2.15 19.45 -6.11
CA GLU A 232 3.19 19.50 -7.15
C GLU A 232 2.95 18.48 -8.25
N THR A 233 2.32 17.34 -7.94
CA THR A 233 2.18 16.22 -8.86
C THR A 233 0.84 16.20 -9.59
N ILE A 234 -0.28 16.54 -8.91
CA ILE A 234 -1.62 16.51 -9.51
C ILE A 234 -1.90 17.84 -10.22
N THR A 235 -1.46 17.94 -11.46
CA THR A 235 -1.61 19.12 -12.33
C THR A 235 -2.36 18.77 -13.61
N ASN A 236 -3.01 19.76 -14.25
CA ASN A 236 -3.68 19.55 -15.54
C ASN A 236 -2.72 18.96 -16.57
N GLU A 237 -1.47 19.45 -16.58
CA GLU A 237 -0.45 18.97 -17.51
C GLU A 237 -0.08 17.51 -17.26
N MET A 238 0.14 17.12 -15.98
CA MET A 238 0.42 15.74 -15.63
C MET A 238 -0.72 14.82 -16.04
N ILE A 239 -1.97 15.18 -15.75
CA ILE A 239 -3.13 14.35 -16.12
C ILE A 239 -3.23 14.19 -17.62
N ARG A 240 -3.10 15.28 -18.40
CA ARG A 240 -3.10 15.20 -19.85
C ARG A 240 -1.98 14.34 -20.40
N GLN A 241 -0.76 14.49 -19.89
CA GLN A 241 0.40 13.74 -20.37
C GLN A 241 0.37 12.27 -19.99
N VAL A 242 -0.04 11.94 -18.77
CA VAL A 242 0.04 10.59 -18.22
C VAL A 242 -1.21 9.78 -18.46
N PHE A 243 -2.38 10.37 -18.25
CA PHE A 243 -3.68 9.69 -18.35
C PHE A 243 -4.38 9.93 -19.69
N GLU A 244 -3.85 10.88 -20.52
CA GLU A 244 -4.36 11.19 -21.86
C GLU A 244 -5.82 11.69 -21.86
N VAL A 245 -6.19 12.40 -20.76
CA VAL A 245 -7.52 13.01 -20.61
C VAL A 245 -7.38 14.50 -20.26
N GLU A 246 -8.36 15.29 -20.68
CA GLU A 246 -8.47 16.68 -20.26
C GLU A 246 -9.41 16.77 -19.07
N THR A 247 -8.95 17.46 -18.02
CA THR A 247 -9.70 17.66 -16.79
C THR A 247 -9.50 19.07 -16.28
N SER A 248 -10.29 19.45 -15.28
CA SER A 248 -10.03 20.66 -14.48
C SER A 248 -9.62 20.24 -13.08
N ILE A 249 -8.58 20.90 -12.57
CA ILE A 249 -8.15 20.74 -11.20
C ILE A 249 -8.62 21.93 -10.41
N GLY A 250 -9.42 21.68 -9.37
CA GLY A 250 -9.75 22.64 -8.34
C GLY A 250 -8.76 22.51 -7.18
N SER A 251 -8.85 23.43 -6.22
CA SER A 251 -8.11 23.38 -4.96
C SER A 251 -9.01 23.76 -3.81
N GLU A 252 -8.98 22.99 -2.73
CA GLU A 252 -9.66 23.28 -1.47
C GLU A 252 -8.65 23.08 -0.34
N ASP A 253 -8.50 24.09 0.52
CA ASP A 253 -7.50 24.10 1.62
C ASP A 253 -6.06 23.74 1.17
N GLY A 254 -5.67 24.16 -0.05
CA GLY A 254 -4.36 23.88 -0.62
C GLY A 254 -4.18 22.46 -1.16
N GLN A 255 -5.21 21.62 -1.09
CA GLN A 255 -5.20 20.27 -1.66
C GLN A 255 -5.88 20.30 -3.03
N PRO A 256 -5.23 19.73 -4.08
CA PRO A 256 -5.85 19.64 -5.39
C PRO A 256 -6.97 18.59 -5.40
N TYR A 257 -7.98 18.80 -6.22
CA TYR A 257 -8.96 17.76 -6.55
C TYR A 257 -9.24 17.76 -8.05
N VAL A 258 -9.44 16.56 -8.58
CA VAL A 258 -9.67 16.31 -10.01
C VAL A 258 -11.18 16.34 -10.27
N LEU A 259 -11.61 17.24 -11.15
CA LEU A 259 -12.99 17.30 -11.64
C LEU A 259 -13.07 16.55 -12.98
N LEU A 260 -13.81 15.44 -12.99
CA LEU A 260 -14.12 14.74 -14.23
C LEU A 260 -15.13 15.57 -15.02
N GLN A 261 -14.67 16.23 -16.06
CA GLN A 261 -15.55 16.90 -17.01
C GLN A 261 -16.11 15.89 -18.02
N ARG A 262 -17.31 16.14 -18.54
CA ARG A 262 -17.86 15.33 -19.63
C ARG A 262 -16.87 15.40 -20.82
N MET A 263 -16.44 14.26 -21.31
CA MET A 263 -15.83 14.17 -22.63
C MET A 263 -16.85 14.74 -23.65
N GLN A 264 -16.47 15.80 -24.35
CA GLN A 264 -17.24 16.29 -25.50
C GLN A 264 -17.04 15.37 -26.70
#